data_2eecf3b3e65389393080d34190597448
#
_entry.id   2eecf3b3e65389393080d34190597448
#
_cell.length_a   1.000
_cell.length_b   1.000
_cell.length_c   1.000
_cell.angle_alpha   90.00
_cell.angle_beta   90.00
_cell.angle_gamma   90.00
#
_symmetry.space_group_name_H-M   'P 1'
#
loop_
_entity.id
_entity.type
_entity.pdbx_description
1 polymer ?
#
loop_
_entity_poly.entity_id
_entity_poly.type
_entity_poly.pdbx_seq_one_letter_code
_entity_poly.pdbx_strand_id
1 'polypeptide(L)'
;MKIRYKMFLVVLPLIIVPLILAQSASYFHAVNGVTRLARQFLGYKLGELEKYATMQWSLLAENNYAGNPVMTEAAKKAVEEYSRSIILSGTEIIFAVDRGGNIVMASSDLSPFTEPEKNSLMAQLSEEKHGLQTILIGGEKRIFASFYFTPFDWYILISEKENVFYSDAERITRQTFVILLAASVAAVILLILITRGLTNPLARVVKAMNHIIETADLSSRVEAEYRDETGTLALAFNRMTEELDSAYSQIKRYAFNAVLAGKKEERIRHIFQKYVPSDVIERFFASPEKMLVGDNRNLSILFSDIRSFTTISEGLAPDELVNSLNRYFSGQVDIIYNRKGIVDKYIGDAIMAFWGAPEKHEDDALQSVLSGLEMTEAVDVFNENQRRLGKCEFRIGIGLNYGEVTVGNIGSERKMDYTVIGDAVNLASRMEGLTKTYHSDILITEFLFEQLRKTSSSAGLYFRLLDTVAVKGKTKGVRIFTVKKSLSDTEKKAWSLHNQGMKFYYSRSFSEAAQKFREALSLLPGDFNAENLYQRCERYASSPPPAGWNGVEVMKTK
;
A
#
# COMPACT_ATOMS: atom_id res chain seq x y z
N MET A 1 -8.53 11.65 7.60
CA MET A 1 -7.68 12.45 8.51
C MET A 1 -6.59 13.15 7.69
N LYS A 2 -6.44 14.47 7.82
CA LYS A 2 -5.46 15.27 7.05
C LYS A 2 -4.02 14.86 7.43
N ILE A 3 -3.09 14.91 6.47
CA ILE A 3 -1.67 14.51 6.65
C ILE A 3 -1.03 15.15 7.88
N ARG A 4 -1.31 16.44 8.13
CA ARG A 4 -0.82 17.17 9.32
C ARG A 4 -1.18 16.49 10.64
N TYR A 5 -2.42 15.98 10.78
CA TYR A 5 -2.83 15.28 12.00
C TYR A 5 -2.19 13.89 12.13
N LYS A 6 -1.95 13.20 11.02
CA LYS A 6 -1.21 11.94 11.03
C LYS A 6 0.23 12.16 11.48
N MET A 7 0.90 13.21 10.98
CA MET A 7 2.26 13.55 11.41
C MET A 7 2.32 13.87 12.90
N PHE A 8 1.39 14.70 13.40
CA PHE A 8 1.32 14.99 14.84
C PHE A 8 1.10 13.73 15.67
N LEU A 9 0.19 12.85 15.26
CA LEU A 9 -0.18 11.65 15.99
C LEU A 9 0.97 10.62 16.05
N VAL A 10 1.84 10.60 15.04
CA VAL A 10 2.98 9.67 15.00
C VAL A 10 4.24 10.30 15.60
N VAL A 11 4.58 11.52 15.20
CA VAL A 11 5.87 12.14 15.57
C VAL A 11 5.85 12.67 17.01
N LEU A 12 4.73 13.23 17.46
CA LEU A 12 4.65 13.80 18.80
C LEU A 12 4.85 12.77 19.92
N PRO A 13 4.18 11.60 19.91
CA PRO A 13 4.46 10.55 20.89
C PRO A 13 5.90 10.02 20.79
N LEU A 14 6.44 9.90 19.59
CA LEU A 14 7.82 9.42 19.37
C LEU A 14 8.86 10.35 20.01
N ILE A 15 8.57 11.65 20.14
CA ILE A 15 9.43 12.62 20.81
C ILE A 15 9.13 12.67 22.31
N ILE A 16 7.86 12.77 22.70
CA ILE A 16 7.47 13.03 24.09
C ILE A 16 7.70 11.80 24.97
N VAL A 17 7.40 10.58 24.50
CA VAL A 17 7.53 9.37 25.32
C VAL A 17 8.97 9.12 25.75
N PRO A 18 9.99 9.16 24.88
CA PRO A 18 11.39 9.04 25.31
C PRO A 18 11.84 10.14 26.27
N LEU A 19 11.34 11.37 26.08
CA LEU A 19 11.64 12.48 26.96
C LEU A 19 11.08 12.27 28.38
N ILE A 20 9.84 11.81 28.51
CA ILE A 20 9.23 11.46 29.80
C ILE A 20 10.00 10.30 30.46
N LEU A 21 10.36 9.28 29.69
CA LEU A 21 11.15 8.15 30.22
C LEU A 21 12.52 8.60 30.71
N ALA A 22 13.20 9.47 29.94
CA ALA A 22 14.49 10.03 30.33
C ALA A 22 14.40 10.88 31.60
N GLN A 23 13.33 11.69 31.74
CA GLN A 23 13.07 12.45 32.96
C GLN A 23 12.86 11.54 34.15
N SER A 24 12.02 10.54 34.01
CA SER A 24 11.75 9.59 35.10
C SER A 24 13.02 8.86 35.54
N ALA A 25 13.81 8.40 34.58
CA ALA A 25 15.10 7.76 34.85
C ALA A 25 16.07 8.71 35.55
N SER A 26 16.20 9.96 35.05
CA SER A 26 17.04 11.00 35.67
C SER A 26 16.64 11.29 37.11
N TYR A 27 15.35 11.42 37.38
CA TYR A 27 14.82 11.61 38.73
C TYR A 27 15.21 10.45 39.66
N PHE A 28 14.95 9.22 39.22
CA PHE A 28 15.30 8.03 40.03
C PHE A 28 16.82 7.94 40.29
N HIS A 29 17.64 8.23 39.29
CA HIS A 29 19.08 8.20 39.45
C HIS A 29 19.58 9.33 40.37
N ALA A 30 19.02 10.54 40.27
CA ALA A 30 19.39 11.65 41.13
C ALA A 30 19.03 11.37 42.59
N VAL A 31 17.80 10.95 42.87
CA VAL A 31 17.34 10.63 44.23
C VAL A 31 18.14 9.48 44.83
N ASN A 32 18.32 8.38 44.08
CA ASN A 32 19.09 7.23 44.58
C ASN A 32 20.58 7.57 44.77
N GLY A 33 21.15 8.39 43.87
CA GLY A 33 22.53 8.86 43.97
C GLY A 33 22.75 9.72 45.21
N VAL A 34 21.91 10.74 45.41
CA VAL A 34 21.96 11.64 46.57
C VAL A 34 21.75 10.84 47.86
N THR A 35 20.74 9.97 47.91
CA THR A 35 20.47 9.13 49.10
C THR A 35 21.64 8.24 49.43
N ARG A 36 22.30 7.64 48.43
CA ARG A 36 23.47 6.78 48.64
C ARG A 36 24.69 7.57 49.15
N LEU A 37 24.99 8.71 48.53
CA LEU A 37 26.10 9.55 48.94
C LEU A 37 25.89 10.10 50.36
N ALA A 38 24.69 10.58 50.63
CA ALA A 38 24.33 11.11 51.91
C ALA A 38 24.38 10.04 53.03
N ARG A 39 23.93 8.81 52.72
CA ARG A 39 24.08 7.65 53.61
C ARG A 39 25.55 7.36 53.96
N GLN A 40 26.41 7.38 52.95
CA GLN A 40 27.85 7.18 53.14
C GLN A 40 28.45 8.33 53.97
N PHE A 41 28.05 9.55 53.71
CA PHE A 41 28.58 10.73 54.40
C PHE A 41 28.13 10.79 55.87
N LEU A 42 26.84 10.57 56.16
CA LEU A 42 26.31 10.49 57.55
C LEU A 42 26.93 9.31 58.25
N GLY A 43 27.04 8.13 57.58
CA GLY A 43 27.67 6.96 58.17
C GLY A 43 29.15 7.17 58.47
N TYR A 44 29.89 7.88 57.60
CA TYR A 44 31.27 8.23 57.88
C TYR A 44 31.41 9.15 59.13
N LYS A 45 30.62 10.22 59.20
CA LYS A 45 30.60 11.13 60.36
C LYS A 45 30.20 10.41 61.64
N LEU A 46 29.21 9.54 61.54
CA LEU A 46 28.77 8.73 62.68
C LEU A 46 29.90 7.84 63.21
N GLY A 47 30.61 7.18 62.27
CA GLY A 47 31.77 6.33 62.60
C GLY A 47 32.95 7.11 63.21
N GLU A 48 33.19 8.32 62.72
CA GLU A 48 34.20 9.22 63.32
C GLU A 48 33.83 9.65 64.74
N LEU A 49 32.53 9.96 64.95
CA LEU A 49 32.03 10.37 66.28
C LEU A 49 32.07 9.16 67.22
N GLU A 50 31.73 7.95 66.77
CA GLU A 50 31.81 6.72 67.53
C GLU A 50 33.27 6.42 67.96
N LYS A 51 34.21 6.53 67.04
CA LYS A 51 35.64 6.38 67.31
C LYS A 51 36.13 7.38 68.38
N TYR A 52 35.71 8.66 68.21
CA TYR A 52 36.07 9.71 69.17
C TYR A 52 35.49 9.47 70.55
N ALA A 53 34.21 9.11 70.65
CA ALA A 53 33.55 8.74 71.91
C ALA A 53 34.23 7.54 72.56
N THR A 54 34.55 6.50 71.78
CA THR A 54 35.29 5.31 72.22
C THR A 54 36.68 5.68 72.74
N MET A 55 37.42 6.57 72.05
CA MET A 55 38.71 7.04 72.48
C MET A 55 38.63 7.82 73.83
N GLN A 56 37.64 8.72 73.97
CA GLN A 56 37.43 9.43 75.21
C GLN A 56 37.09 8.49 76.39
N TRP A 57 36.28 7.43 76.10
CA TRP A 57 35.95 6.42 77.12
C TRP A 57 37.15 5.52 77.47
N SER A 58 37.96 5.09 76.47
CA SER A 58 39.16 4.28 76.72
C SER A 58 40.19 5.00 77.58
N LEU A 59 40.36 6.33 77.35
CA LEU A 59 41.21 7.15 78.19
C LEU A 59 40.76 7.16 79.66
N LEU A 60 39.44 7.18 79.93
CA LEU A 60 38.88 7.10 81.27
C LEU A 60 39.09 5.68 81.86
N ALA A 61 38.88 4.68 81.08
CA ALA A 61 39.01 3.28 81.49
C ALA A 61 40.46 2.90 81.85
N GLU A 62 41.41 3.27 80.96
CA GLU A 62 42.84 3.02 81.17
C GLU A 62 43.42 3.73 82.41
N ASN A 63 42.89 4.86 82.78
CA ASN A 63 43.31 5.66 83.92
C ASN A 63 42.48 5.36 85.19
N ASN A 64 41.61 4.30 85.17
CA ASN A 64 40.69 3.95 86.27
C ASN A 64 39.71 5.06 86.66
N TYR A 65 39.39 6.00 85.78
CA TYR A 65 38.43 7.06 86.04
C TYR A 65 37.02 6.80 85.49
N ALA A 66 36.76 5.65 84.87
CA ALA A 66 35.48 5.30 84.28
C ALA A 66 34.28 5.38 85.26
N GLY A 67 34.52 5.23 86.59
CA GLY A 67 33.52 5.36 87.64
C GLY A 67 33.46 6.75 88.30
N ASN A 68 34.27 7.70 87.86
CA ASN A 68 34.30 9.10 88.39
C ASN A 68 33.29 9.96 87.66
N PRO A 69 32.26 10.48 88.34
CA PRO A 69 31.21 11.27 87.68
C PRO A 69 31.74 12.53 86.99
N VAL A 70 32.72 13.21 87.61
CA VAL A 70 33.30 14.48 87.11
C VAL A 70 34.09 14.21 85.80
N MET A 71 34.87 13.14 85.78
CA MET A 71 35.68 12.78 84.61
C MET A 71 34.80 12.21 83.48
N THR A 72 33.75 11.45 83.81
CA THR A 72 32.79 10.99 82.82
C THR A 72 32.02 12.15 82.18
N GLU A 73 31.67 13.16 82.99
CA GLU A 73 30.99 14.34 82.44
C GLU A 73 31.92 15.20 81.58
N ALA A 74 33.21 15.29 81.93
CA ALA A 74 34.20 15.93 81.09
C ALA A 74 34.40 15.22 79.72
N ALA A 75 34.38 13.88 79.71
CA ALA A 75 34.45 13.10 78.48
C ALA A 75 33.17 13.25 77.63
N LYS A 76 31.99 13.27 78.23
CA LYS A 76 30.72 13.59 77.57
C LYS A 76 30.76 14.97 76.89
N LYS A 77 31.25 15.97 77.62
CA LYS A 77 31.43 17.35 77.10
C LYS A 77 32.43 17.41 75.96
N ALA A 78 33.53 16.65 76.04
CA ALA A 78 34.48 16.55 74.92
C ALA A 78 33.82 15.96 73.65
N VAL A 79 32.98 14.93 73.79
CA VAL A 79 32.20 14.38 72.65
C VAL A 79 31.20 15.43 72.11
N GLU A 80 30.61 16.22 72.98
CA GLU A 80 29.72 17.29 72.56
C GLU A 80 30.49 18.38 71.76
N GLU A 81 31.64 18.83 72.24
CA GLU A 81 32.47 19.81 71.54
C GLU A 81 32.97 19.24 70.20
N TYR A 82 33.37 17.98 70.16
CA TYR A 82 33.76 17.33 68.91
C TYR A 82 32.59 17.24 67.95
N SER A 83 31.38 16.91 68.45
CA SER A 83 30.19 16.88 67.60
C SER A 83 29.91 18.22 66.92
N ARG A 84 30.16 19.31 67.58
CA ARG A 84 30.07 20.70 67.03
C ARG A 84 31.11 20.97 65.93
N SER A 85 32.30 20.40 66.05
CA SER A 85 33.41 20.62 65.11
C SER A 85 33.22 19.89 63.79
N ILE A 86 32.45 18.79 63.76
CA ILE A 86 32.25 17.94 62.55
C ILE A 86 31.00 18.32 61.76
N ILE A 87 30.20 19.27 62.24
CA ILE A 87 29.06 19.83 61.53
C ILE A 87 29.58 20.66 60.37
N LEU A 88 29.08 20.40 59.16
CA LEU A 88 29.42 21.14 57.96
C LEU A 88 28.26 22.00 57.41
N SER A 89 27.04 21.68 57.76
CA SER A 89 25.84 22.37 57.33
C SER A 89 25.19 23.08 58.54
N GLY A 90 24.69 24.32 58.36
CA GLY A 90 23.95 25.02 59.41
C GLY A 90 22.61 24.41 59.82
N THR A 91 22.17 23.39 59.09
CA THR A 91 20.91 22.67 59.33
C THR A 91 21.14 21.26 59.88
N GLU A 92 22.39 20.80 59.84
CA GLU A 92 22.79 19.53 60.44
C GLU A 92 22.84 19.62 61.97
N ILE A 93 22.30 18.66 62.66
CA ILE A 93 22.30 18.62 64.12
C ILE A 93 22.81 17.21 64.54
N ILE A 94 23.77 17.22 65.45
CA ILE A 94 24.22 16.04 66.14
C ILE A 94 23.70 16.15 67.58
N PHE A 95 22.99 15.14 68.03
CA PHE A 95 22.47 15.12 69.38
C PHE A 95 22.47 13.70 69.95
N ALA A 96 22.41 13.61 71.24
CA ALA A 96 22.31 12.31 71.91
C ALA A 96 21.08 12.34 72.82
N VAL A 97 20.43 11.20 72.93
CA VAL A 97 19.32 10.96 73.85
C VAL A 97 19.60 9.80 74.77
N ASP A 98 19.07 9.88 75.97
CA ASP A 98 19.07 8.74 76.92
C ASP A 98 18.00 7.70 76.56
N ARG A 99 17.90 6.60 77.31
CA ARG A 99 16.88 5.59 77.08
C ARG A 99 15.44 6.10 77.27
N GLY A 100 15.25 7.23 77.94
CA GLY A 100 13.95 7.87 78.09
C GLY A 100 13.63 8.82 76.95
N GLY A 101 14.54 8.99 75.97
CA GLY A 101 14.35 9.93 74.87
C GLY A 101 14.59 11.39 75.22
N ASN A 102 15.20 11.67 76.39
CA ASN A 102 15.55 13.03 76.75
C ASN A 102 16.88 13.43 76.11
N ILE A 103 16.98 14.65 75.62
CA ILE A 103 18.20 15.17 75.00
C ILE A 103 19.25 15.34 76.12
N VAL A 104 20.36 14.66 75.97
CA VAL A 104 21.49 14.69 76.91
C VAL A 104 22.71 15.39 76.34
N MET A 105 22.75 15.57 75.05
CA MET A 105 23.79 16.30 74.32
C MET A 105 23.20 16.86 73.02
N ALA A 106 23.56 18.09 72.64
CA ALA A 106 23.22 18.62 71.32
C ALA A 106 24.30 19.59 70.80
N SER A 107 24.60 19.50 69.53
CA SER A 107 25.58 20.36 68.87
C SER A 107 25.04 21.78 68.58
N SER A 108 23.74 21.98 68.62
CA SER A 108 23.03 23.24 68.47
C SER A 108 21.84 23.29 69.38
N ASP A 109 21.22 24.48 69.54
CA ASP A 109 20.00 24.63 70.34
C ASP A 109 18.88 23.75 69.74
N LEU A 110 18.53 22.72 70.50
CA LEU A 110 17.44 21.80 70.17
C LEU A 110 16.39 21.88 71.27
N SER A 111 15.18 22.23 70.92
CA SER A 111 14.08 22.25 71.86
C SER A 111 13.78 20.88 72.39
N PRO A 112 13.38 20.71 73.66
CA PRO A 112 12.99 19.42 74.20
C PRO A 112 11.91 18.78 73.35
N PHE A 113 12.04 17.47 73.15
CA PHE A 113 11.06 16.73 72.33
C PHE A 113 9.71 16.66 73.02
N THR A 114 8.66 16.76 72.22
CA THR A 114 7.32 16.47 72.69
C THR A 114 7.16 14.95 72.93
N GLU A 115 6.21 14.55 73.79
CA GLU A 115 5.97 13.12 74.05
C GLU A 115 5.72 12.27 72.77
N PRO A 116 4.98 12.75 71.76
CA PRO A 116 4.85 12.01 70.50
C PRO A 116 6.18 11.87 69.74
N GLU A 117 7.03 12.92 69.75
CA GLU A 117 8.35 12.86 69.09
C GLU A 117 9.30 11.91 69.79
N LYS A 118 9.33 11.92 71.15
CA LYS A 118 10.10 10.95 71.95
C LYS A 118 9.69 9.52 71.64
N ASN A 119 8.40 9.24 71.67
CA ASN A 119 7.89 7.91 71.42
C ASN A 119 8.22 7.44 69.99
N SER A 120 8.09 8.33 69.01
CA SER A 120 8.46 8.03 67.62
C SER A 120 9.96 7.76 67.45
N LEU A 121 10.80 8.60 68.11
CA LEU A 121 12.26 8.44 68.06
C LEU A 121 12.68 7.11 68.73
N MET A 122 12.22 6.86 69.95
CA MET A 122 12.57 5.66 70.69
C MET A 122 12.08 4.38 70.02
N ALA A 123 10.90 4.40 69.40
CA ALA A 123 10.42 3.25 68.61
C ALA A 123 11.35 2.94 67.43
N GLN A 124 11.82 3.97 66.74
CA GLN A 124 12.77 3.77 65.61
C GLN A 124 14.16 3.35 66.09
N LEU A 125 14.65 3.87 67.19
CA LEU A 125 15.97 3.49 67.76
C LEU A 125 15.97 2.06 68.32
N SER A 126 14.83 1.56 68.81
CA SER A 126 14.71 0.19 69.36
C SER A 126 14.63 -0.89 68.28
N GLU A 127 14.27 -0.54 67.03
CA GLU A 127 14.12 -1.50 65.92
C GLU A 127 15.46 -1.91 65.26
N GLU A 128 16.64 -1.51 65.75
CA GLU A 128 17.97 -1.79 65.17
C GLU A 128 18.03 -1.73 63.64
N LYS A 129 17.24 -0.86 62.99
CA LYS A 129 17.27 -0.67 61.57
C LYS A 129 18.54 0.08 61.17
N HIS A 130 19.54 -0.66 60.70
CA HIS A 130 20.73 -0.06 60.08
C HIS A 130 20.34 0.70 58.79
N GLY A 131 20.30 2.03 58.86
CA GLY A 131 20.06 2.84 57.68
C GLY A 131 19.59 4.27 58.03
N LEU A 132 19.36 5.06 56.96
CA LEU A 132 18.75 6.37 57.13
C LEU A 132 17.27 6.22 57.52
N GLN A 133 16.88 6.87 58.57
CA GLN A 133 15.51 6.90 59.06
C GLN A 133 15.02 8.36 59.02
N THR A 134 13.71 8.57 58.99
CA THR A 134 13.10 9.91 58.99
C THR A 134 12.29 10.10 60.23
N ILE A 135 12.49 11.23 60.87
CA ILE A 135 11.76 11.65 62.10
C ILE A 135 11.26 13.08 61.94
N LEU A 136 10.18 13.37 62.68
CA LEU A 136 9.68 14.73 62.83
C LEU A 136 10.22 15.32 64.13
N ILE A 137 10.98 16.43 64.06
CA ILE A 137 11.55 17.13 65.21
C ILE A 137 11.17 18.60 65.07
N GLY A 138 10.46 19.15 66.04
CA GLY A 138 10.02 20.56 66.04
C GLY A 138 9.14 20.90 64.81
N GLY A 139 8.35 19.95 64.30
CA GLY A 139 7.52 20.13 63.11
C GLY A 139 8.29 20.00 61.78
N GLU A 140 9.62 19.77 61.79
CA GLU A 140 10.44 19.56 60.60
C GLU A 140 10.80 18.09 60.44
N LYS A 141 10.64 17.60 59.21
CA LYS A 141 11.13 16.26 58.87
C LYS A 141 12.63 16.27 58.72
N ARG A 142 13.26 15.38 59.45
CA ARG A 142 14.71 15.21 59.44
C ARG A 142 15.08 13.75 59.16
N ILE A 143 16.11 13.59 58.35
CA ILE A 143 16.72 12.28 58.05
C ILE A 143 17.86 12.10 59.05
N PHE A 144 17.92 10.94 59.69
CA PHE A 144 18.98 10.67 60.65
C PHE A 144 19.59 9.31 60.48
N ALA A 145 20.83 9.20 60.99
CA ALA A 145 21.50 7.92 61.29
C ALA A 145 21.91 7.97 62.76
N SER A 146 21.95 6.80 63.42
CA SER A 146 22.23 6.68 64.85
C SER A 146 23.08 5.47 65.17
N PHE A 147 23.75 5.52 66.33
CA PHE A 147 24.35 4.37 66.97
C PHE A 147 24.13 4.49 68.49
N TYR A 148 24.13 3.36 69.14
CA TYR A 148 24.04 3.31 70.61
C TYR A 148 25.44 3.19 71.20
N PHE A 149 25.81 4.16 72.06
CA PHE A 149 27.07 4.16 72.80
C PHE A 149 26.88 3.69 74.23
N THR A 150 27.14 2.41 74.46
CA THR A 150 26.92 1.73 75.74
C THR A 150 27.57 2.44 76.94
N PRO A 151 28.83 2.93 76.86
CA PRO A 151 29.46 3.52 78.04
C PRO A 151 28.81 4.75 78.62
N PHE A 152 28.11 5.56 77.78
CA PHE A 152 27.42 6.75 78.24
C PHE A 152 25.90 6.52 78.36
N ASP A 153 25.42 5.35 77.92
CA ASP A 153 24.02 5.00 77.81
C ASP A 153 23.27 5.99 76.89
N TRP A 154 23.91 6.34 75.77
CA TRP A 154 23.45 7.32 74.82
C TRP A 154 23.14 6.72 73.45
N TYR A 155 21.98 7.11 72.89
CA TYR A 155 21.77 7.04 71.42
C TYR A 155 22.29 8.33 70.83
N ILE A 156 23.33 8.25 70.01
CA ILE A 156 23.93 9.39 69.36
C ILE A 156 23.38 9.42 67.93
N LEU A 157 22.86 10.56 67.51
CA LEU A 157 22.22 10.72 66.22
C LEU A 157 22.85 11.91 65.46
N ILE A 158 23.00 11.69 64.19
CA ILE A 158 23.30 12.79 63.23
C ILE A 158 22.08 12.95 62.34
N SER A 159 21.54 14.15 62.27
CA SER A 159 20.34 14.43 61.50
C SER A 159 20.49 15.66 60.61
N GLU A 160 19.88 15.57 59.43
CA GLU A 160 19.77 16.70 58.50
C GLU A 160 18.32 16.93 58.13
N LYS A 161 17.92 18.15 57.80
CA LYS A 161 16.57 18.46 57.31
C LYS A 161 16.33 17.73 55.98
N GLU A 162 15.18 17.09 55.85
CA GLU A 162 14.81 16.32 54.64
C GLU A 162 14.84 17.20 53.38
N ASN A 163 14.35 18.42 53.47
CA ASN A 163 14.35 19.35 52.35
C ASN A 163 15.75 19.81 51.93
N VAL A 164 16.69 19.96 52.88
CA VAL A 164 18.09 20.26 52.56
C VAL A 164 18.79 19.03 52.01
N PHE A 165 18.51 17.88 52.61
CA PHE A 165 19.06 16.59 52.17
C PHE A 165 18.75 16.26 50.69
N TYR A 166 17.51 16.54 50.25
CA TYR A 166 17.08 16.33 48.87
C TYR A 166 17.16 17.59 47.97
N SER A 167 17.62 18.72 48.51
CA SER A 167 17.63 20.00 47.80
C SER A 167 18.39 19.94 46.46
N ASP A 168 19.49 19.23 46.42
CA ASP A 168 20.28 19.06 45.18
C ASP A 168 19.56 18.15 44.18
N ALA A 169 18.90 17.09 44.65
CA ALA A 169 18.07 16.25 43.78
C ALA A 169 16.89 17.01 43.19
N GLU A 170 16.22 17.81 44.02
CA GLU A 170 15.11 18.68 43.58
C GLU A 170 15.60 19.75 42.61
N ARG A 171 16.75 20.35 42.86
CA ARG A 171 17.38 21.34 41.95
C ARG A 171 17.70 20.71 40.60
N ILE A 172 18.34 19.55 40.59
CA ILE A 172 18.62 18.80 39.36
C ILE A 172 17.33 18.47 38.62
N THR A 173 16.33 17.95 39.34
CA THR A 173 15.03 17.60 38.77
C THR A 173 14.32 18.80 38.16
N ARG A 174 14.31 19.95 38.86
CA ARG A 174 13.74 21.19 38.34
C ARG A 174 14.46 21.71 37.10
N GLN A 175 15.81 21.70 37.11
CA GLN A 175 16.60 22.12 35.97
C GLN A 175 16.34 21.19 34.77
N THR A 176 16.36 19.89 34.97
CA THR A 176 16.08 18.90 33.93
C THR A 176 14.67 19.05 33.38
N PHE A 177 13.69 19.31 34.26
CA PHE A 177 12.31 19.57 33.84
C PHE A 177 12.20 20.82 32.95
N VAL A 178 12.88 21.91 33.31
CA VAL A 178 12.87 23.15 32.51
C VAL A 178 13.50 22.91 31.13
N ILE A 179 14.63 22.20 31.09
CA ILE A 179 15.31 21.86 29.83
C ILE A 179 14.39 21.00 28.96
N LEU A 180 13.76 20.00 29.54
CA LEU A 180 12.84 19.11 28.86
C LEU A 180 11.58 19.81 28.34
N LEU A 181 11.03 20.72 29.15
CA LEU A 181 9.90 21.55 28.73
C LEU A 181 10.30 22.43 27.54
N ALA A 182 11.47 23.10 27.64
CA ALA A 182 11.98 23.91 26.55
C ALA A 182 12.25 23.08 25.27
N ALA A 183 12.84 21.90 25.41
CA ALA A 183 13.06 20.98 24.30
C ALA A 183 11.74 20.50 23.67
N SER A 184 10.73 20.18 24.49
CA SER A 184 9.40 19.77 24.03
C SER A 184 8.70 20.89 23.26
N VAL A 185 8.76 22.12 23.78
CA VAL A 185 8.22 23.30 23.10
C VAL A 185 8.94 23.53 21.78
N ALA A 186 10.27 23.47 21.77
CA ALA A 186 11.07 23.62 20.56
C ALA A 186 10.73 22.53 19.52
N ALA A 187 10.57 21.27 19.95
CA ALA A 187 10.19 20.17 19.08
C ALA A 187 8.78 20.37 18.48
N VAL A 188 7.83 20.85 19.27
CA VAL A 188 6.47 21.17 18.77
C VAL A 188 6.51 22.32 17.77
N ILE A 189 7.26 23.37 18.06
CA ILE A 189 7.43 24.51 17.14
C ILE A 189 8.07 24.02 15.83
N LEU A 190 9.14 23.24 15.92
CA LEU A 190 9.83 22.67 14.74
C LEU A 190 8.88 21.78 13.93
N LEU A 191 8.10 20.92 14.60
CA LEU A 191 7.11 20.06 13.94
C LEU A 191 6.04 20.90 13.24
N ILE A 192 5.58 22.00 13.85
CA ILE A 192 4.62 22.93 13.23
C ILE A 192 5.25 23.58 11.99
N LEU A 193 6.50 24.04 12.08
CA LEU A 193 7.21 24.68 10.96
C LEU A 193 7.41 23.71 9.80
N ILE A 194 7.91 22.50 10.08
CA ILE A 194 8.12 21.45 9.07
C ILE A 194 6.75 21.06 8.46
N THR A 195 5.74 20.84 9.30
CA THR A 195 4.40 20.48 8.82
C THR A 195 3.81 21.59 7.94
N ARG A 196 3.99 22.85 8.29
CA ARG A 196 3.56 23.99 7.45
C ARG A 196 4.34 24.06 6.16
N GLY A 197 5.68 23.89 6.23
CA GLY A 197 6.55 23.93 5.04
C GLY A 197 6.25 22.81 4.04
N LEU A 198 5.96 21.60 4.52
CA LEU A 198 5.69 20.44 3.65
C LEU A 198 4.22 20.31 3.22
N THR A 199 3.27 20.52 4.16
CA THR A 199 1.87 20.21 3.87
C THR A 199 1.09 21.35 3.25
N ASN A 200 1.46 22.61 3.51
CA ASN A 200 0.76 23.75 2.95
C ASN A 200 0.92 23.87 1.42
N PRO A 201 2.12 23.71 0.85
CA PRO A 201 2.30 23.71 -0.60
C PRO A 201 1.50 22.58 -1.27
N LEU A 202 1.58 21.36 -0.73
CA LEU A 202 0.79 20.22 -1.21
C LEU A 202 -0.72 20.47 -1.13
N ALA A 203 -1.19 21.04 -0.02
CA ALA A 203 -2.61 21.36 0.15
C ALA A 203 -3.08 22.44 -0.85
N ARG A 204 -2.21 23.40 -1.21
CA ARG A 204 -2.51 24.39 -2.25
C ARG A 204 -2.67 23.74 -3.61
N VAL A 205 -1.76 22.82 -3.98
CA VAL A 205 -1.87 22.06 -5.23
C VAL A 205 -3.16 21.25 -5.26
N VAL A 206 -3.45 20.48 -4.19
CA VAL A 206 -4.70 19.70 -4.10
C VAL A 206 -5.94 20.59 -4.14
N LYS A 207 -5.91 21.76 -3.48
CA LYS A 207 -7.03 22.70 -3.51
C LYS A 207 -7.24 23.27 -4.91
N ALA A 208 -6.16 23.59 -5.61
CA ALA A 208 -6.24 24.07 -7.00
C ALA A 208 -6.75 22.96 -7.93
N MET A 209 -6.30 21.71 -7.73
CA MET A 209 -6.83 20.56 -8.47
C MET A 209 -8.35 20.40 -8.25
N ASN A 210 -8.80 20.38 -6.99
CA ASN A 210 -10.22 20.26 -6.68
C ASN A 210 -11.02 21.45 -7.21
N HIS A 211 -10.46 22.64 -7.17
CA HIS A 211 -11.12 23.82 -7.75
C HIS A 211 -11.32 23.68 -9.27
N ILE A 212 -10.31 23.19 -9.97
CA ILE A 212 -10.41 22.89 -11.40
C ILE A 212 -11.48 21.81 -11.67
N ILE A 213 -11.52 20.76 -10.82
CA ILE A 213 -12.50 19.68 -10.95
C ILE A 213 -13.93 20.20 -10.74
N GLU A 214 -14.14 21.03 -9.70
CA GLU A 214 -15.46 21.55 -9.33
C GLU A 214 -15.95 22.63 -10.28
N THR A 215 -15.04 23.46 -10.79
CA THR A 215 -15.39 24.65 -11.57
C THR A 215 -15.06 24.54 -13.05
N ALA A 216 -14.24 23.53 -13.45
CA ALA A 216 -13.63 23.43 -14.78
C ALA A 216 -12.81 24.69 -15.18
N ASP A 217 -12.40 25.50 -14.18
CA ASP A 217 -11.59 26.70 -14.39
C ASP A 217 -10.09 26.33 -14.43
N LEU A 218 -9.57 26.19 -15.63
CA LEU A 218 -8.17 25.86 -15.89
C LEU A 218 -7.22 27.06 -15.74
N SER A 219 -7.72 28.25 -15.39
CA SER A 219 -6.89 29.43 -15.16
C SER A 219 -6.18 29.41 -13.80
N SER A 220 -6.62 28.56 -12.90
CA SER A 220 -6.02 28.41 -11.58
C SER A 220 -4.55 28.02 -11.67
N ARG A 221 -3.70 28.78 -10.96
CA ARG A 221 -2.26 28.52 -10.87
C ARG A 221 -1.85 28.39 -9.39
N VAL A 222 -0.83 27.60 -9.16
CA VAL A 222 -0.22 27.42 -7.84
C VAL A 222 1.14 28.11 -7.86
N GLU A 223 1.37 28.97 -6.88
CA GLU A 223 2.64 29.67 -6.75
C GLU A 223 3.75 28.69 -6.31
N ALA A 224 4.84 28.64 -7.06
CA ALA A 224 6.00 27.79 -6.76
C ALA A 224 6.96 28.53 -5.83
N GLU A 225 6.62 28.58 -4.53
CA GLU A 225 7.41 29.30 -3.51
C GLU A 225 8.73 28.61 -3.15
N TYR A 226 8.81 27.28 -3.35
CA TYR A 226 9.93 26.46 -2.88
C TYR A 226 10.75 25.93 -4.05
N ARG A 227 12.07 25.77 -3.82
CA ARG A 227 13.01 25.20 -4.81
C ARG A 227 13.28 23.71 -4.54
N ASP A 228 12.26 22.97 -4.15
CA ASP A 228 12.29 21.55 -3.84
C ASP A 228 11.27 20.77 -4.69
N GLU A 229 11.00 19.53 -4.30
CA GLU A 229 10.03 18.66 -4.98
C GLU A 229 8.61 19.24 -4.96
N THR A 230 8.26 20.03 -3.94
CA THR A 230 6.94 20.66 -3.84
C THR A 230 6.80 21.81 -4.83
N GLY A 231 7.86 22.58 -5.03
CA GLY A 231 7.92 23.61 -6.08
C GLY A 231 7.91 23.01 -7.48
N THR A 232 8.64 21.90 -7.67
CA THR A 232 8.63 21.17 -8.94
C THR A 232 7.22 20.63 -9.26
N LEU A 233 6.51 20.12 -8.25
CA LEU A 233 5.12 19.67 -8.38
C LEU A 233 4.18 20.83 -8.76
N ALA A 234 4.34 22.01 -8.14
CA ALA A 234 3.54 23.19 -8.48
C ALA A 234 3.79 23.66 -9.93
N LEU A 235 5.05 23.64 -10.38
CA LEU A 235 5.40 23.97 -11.76
C LEU A 235 4.84 22.94 -12.76
N ALA A 236 4.96 21.66 -12.46
CA ALA A 236 4.42 20.59 -13.29
C ALA A 236 2.89 20.69 -13.38
N PHE A 237 2.21 20.96 -12.27
CA PHE A 237 0.78 21.21 -12.22
C PHE A 237 0.38 22.41 -13.08
N ASN A 238 1.09 23.54 -12.93
CA ASN A 238 0.82 24.75 -13.74
C ASN A 238 1.01 24.50 -15.23
N ARG A 239 2.04 23.76 -15.60
CA ARG A 239 2.30 23.38 -17.00
C ARG A 239 1.20 22.46 -17.53
N MET A 240 0.80 21.49 -16.75
CA MET A 240 -0.31 20.59 -17.11
C MET A 240 -1.63 21.37 -17.31
N THR A 241 -1.95 22.31 -16.40
CA THR A 241 -3.15 23.13 -16.51
C THR A 241 -3.08 24.09 -17.69
N GLU A 242 -1.89 24.61 -18.02
CA GLU A 242 -1.67 25.48 -19.20
C GLU A 242 -1.87 24.71 -20.51
N GLU A 243 -1.31 23.51 -20.62
CA GLU A 243 -1.51 22.63 -21.77
C GLU A 243 -2.99 22.21 -21.92
N LEU A 244 -3.64 21.89 -20.78
CA LEU A 244 -5.07 21.59 -20.76
C LEU A 244 -5.93 22.80 -21.16
N ASP A 245 -5.61 24.00 -20.65
CA ASP A 245 -6.32 25.24 -20.99
C ASP A 245 -6.12 25.59 -22.44
N SER A 246 -4.90 25.45 -22.96
CA SER A 246 -4.59 25.62 -24.37
C SER A 246 -5.39 24.64 -25.24
N ALA A 247 -5.39 23.36 -24.91
CA ALA A 247 -6.16 22.34 -25.60
C ALA A 247 -7.67 22.61 -25.52
N TYR A 248 -8.17 22.96 -24.33
CA TYR A 248 -9.57 23.27 -24.08
C TYR A 248 -10.00 24.55 -24.83
N SER A 249 -9.13 25.59 -24.85
CA SER A 249 -9.34 26.82 -25.57
C SER A 249 -9.36 26.61 -27.10
N GLN A 250 -8.51 25.70 -27.61
CA GLN A 250 -8.57 25.26 -28.99
C GLN A 250 -9.90 24.56 -29.31
N ILE A 251 -10.30 23.61 -28.48
CA ILE A 251 -11.58 22.89 -28.60
C ILE A 251 -12.75 23.89 -28.54
N LYS A 252 -12.72 24.82 -27.58
CA LYS A 252 -13.75 25.86 -27.42
C LYS A 252 -13.80 26.83 -28.60
N ARG A 253 -12.64 27.21 -29.18
CA ARG A 253 -12.55 28.03 -30.39
C ARG A 253 -13.12 27.27 -31.59
N TYR A 254 -12.84 25.98 -31.75
CA TYR A 254 -13.43 25.14 -32.78
C TYR A 254 -14.94 24.99 -32.59
N ALA A 255 -15.40 24.75 -31.36
CA ALA A 255 -16.82 24.66 -31.02
C ALA A 255 -17.55 25.99 -31.24
N PHE A 256 -16.95 27.13 -30.81
CA PHE A 256 -17.53 28.48 -31.00
C PHE A 256 -17.64 28.87 -32.48
N ASN A 257 -16.60 28.58 -33.28
CA ASN A 257 -16.63 28.78 -34.71
C ASN A 257 -17.66 27.88 -35.42
N ALA A 258 -18.00 26.73 -34.83
CA ALA A 258 -19.03 25.84 -35.36
C ALA A 258 -20.46 26.28 -35.00
N VAL A 259 -20.64 26.85 -33.77
CA VAL A 259 -21.92 27.41 -33.32
C VAL A 259 -22.33 28.61 -34.17
N LEU A 260 -21.36 29.46 -34.55
CA LEU A 260 -21.58 30.59 -35.45
C LEU A 260 -21.96 30.18 -36.87
N ALA A 261 -21.71 28.96 -37.28
CA ALA A 261 -22.01 28.45 -38.61
C ALA A 261 -23.26 27.55 -38.69
N GLY A 262 -24.11 27.47 -37.66
CA GLY A 262 -25.46 26.85 -37.59
C GLY A 262 -25.67 25.41 -38.11
N LYS A 263 -24.67 24.84 -38.79
CA LYS A 263 -24.66 23.46 -39.32
C LYS A 263 -23.37 22.69 -39.03
N LYS A 264 -22.45 23.26 -38.29
CA LYS A 264 -21.12 22.63 -38.03
C LYS A 264 -21.06 21.85 -36.73
N GLU A 265 -21.95 22.10 -35.76
CA GLU A 265 -21.92 21.45 -34.45
C GLU A 265 -22.17 19.93 -34.55
N GLU A 266 -23.17 19.56 -35.32
CA GLU A 266 -23.48 18.13 -35.59
C GLU A 266 -22.31 17.44 -36.34
N ARG A 267 -21.66 18.19 -37.20
CA ARG A 267 -20.54 17.67 -37.99
C ARG A 267 -19.27 17.48 -37.18
N ILE A 268 -19.00 18.33 -36.18
CA ILE A 268 -17.84 18.24 -35.30
C ILE A 268 -18.03 17.10 -34.29
N ARG A 269 -19.20 17.00 -33.68
CA ARG A 269 -19.54 15.86 -32.79
C ARG A 269 -19.44 14.55 -33.58
N HIS A 270 -19.93 14.53 -34.80
CA HIS A 270 -19.83 13.37 -35.68
C HIS A 270 -18.37 13.05 -36.11
N ILE A 271 -17.51 14.07 -36.22
CA ILE A 271 -16.09 13.89 -36.50
C ILE A 271 -15.38 13.34 -35.25
N PHE A 272 -15.64 13.86 -34.04
CA PHE A 272 -15.07 13.36 -32.81
C PHE A 272 -15.52 11.92 -32.49
N GLN A 273 -16.81 11.61 -32.72
CA GLN A 273 -17.36 10.26 -32.60
C GLN A 273 -16.73 9.24 -33.56
N LYS A 274 -16.10 9.72 -34.65
CA LYS A 274 -15.32 8.84 -35.56
C LYS A 274 -13.98 8.37 -34.95
N TYR A 275 -13.46 9.08 -33.96
CA TYR A 275 -12.15 8.82 -33.38
C TYR A 275 -12.23 8.33 -31.94
N VAL A 276 -13.32 8.65 -31.24
CA VAL A 276 -13.53 8.28 -29.83
C VAL A 276 -14.99 7.87 -29.63
N PRO A 277 -15.28 6.70 -29.07
CA PRO A 277 -16.65 6.27 -28.78
C PRO A 277 -17.41 7.29 -27.93
N SER A 278 -18.71 7.46 -28.21
CA SER A 278 -19.58 8.44 -27.53
C SER A 278 -19.54 8.29 -26.01
N ASP A 279 -19.60 7.05 -25.53
CA ASP A 279 -19.61 6.72 -24.09
C ASP A 279 -18.29 7.08 -23.40
N VAL A 280 -17.16 7.00 -24.11
CA VAL A 280 -15.84 7.45 -23.64
C VAL A 280 -15.79 8.96 -23.58
N ILE A 281 -16.35 9.65 -24.58
CA ILE A 281 -16.44 11.12 -24.62
C ILE A 281 -17.31 11.63 -23.47
N GLU A 282 -18.49 11.04 -23.25
CA GLU A 282 -19.40 11.44 -22.16
C GLU A 282 -18.78 11.19 -20.77
N ARG A 283 -18.08 10.09 -20.57
CA ARG A 283 -17.37 9.81 -19.32
C ARG A 283 -16.16 10.71 -19.10
N PHE A 284 -15.43 11.07 -20.15
CA PHE A 284 -14.34 12.03 -20.06
C PHE A 284 -14.85 13.39 -19.56
N PHE A 285 -16.02 13.83 -20.06
CA PHE A 285 -16.66 15.05 -19.59
C PHE A 285 -17.26 14.92 -18.18
N ALA A 286 -17.79 13.74 -17.82
CA ALA A 286 -18.41 13.52 -16.50
C ALA A 286 -17.41 13.31 -15.36
N SER A 287 -16.24 12.72 -15.63
CA SER A 287 -15.26 12.37 -14.59
C SER A 287 -13.86 12.16 -15.17
N PRO A 288 -13.14 13.23 -15.58
CA PRO A 288 -11.85 13.13 -16.25
C PRO A 288 -10.80 12.36 -15.47
N GLU A 289 -10.82 12.47 -14.14
CA GLU A 289 -9.82 11.87 -13.24
C GLU A 289 -9.90 10.35 -13.15
N LYS A 290 -11.11 9.77 -13.24
CA LYS A 290 -11.29 8.33 -13.17
C LYS A 290 -10.82 7.60 -14.41
N MET A 291 -10.64 8.31 -15.52
CA MET A 291 -10.18 7.73 -16.78
C MET A 291 -8.66 7.78 -16.98
N LEU A 292 -7.92 8.49 -16.12
CA LEU A 292 -6.46 8.59 -16.18
C LEU A 292 -5.76 7.38 -15.51
N VAL A 293 -6.51 6.58 -14.76
CA VAL A 293 -5.96 5.41 -14.06
C VAL A 293 -6.41 4.15 -14.80
N GLY A 294 -5.46 3.33 -15.23
CA GLY A 294 -5.77 2.01 -15.80
C GLY A 294 -6.47 1.13 -14.76
N ASP A 295 -7.54 0.47 -15.18
CA ASP A 295 -8.35 -0.44 -14.36
C ASP A 295 -8.19 -1.87 -14.86
N ASN A 296 -7.95 -2.81 -13.93
CA ASN A 296 -7.85 -4.22 -14.29
C ASN A 296 -9.24 -4.83 -14.36
N ARG A 297 -9.59 -5.31 -15.54
CA ARG A 297 -10.89 -5.94 -15.81
C ARG A 297 -10.76 -7.20 -16.64
N ASN A 298 -11.71 -8.10 -16.45
CA ASN A 298 -11.89 -9.21 -17.37
C ASN A 298 -12.79 -8.76 -18.51
N LEU A 299 -12.22 -8.69 -19.71
CA LEU A 299 -12.87 -8.22 -20.93
C LEU A 299 -12.89 -9.30 -21.99
N SER A 300 -13.83 -9.19 -22.92
CA SER A 300 -13.78 -9.94 -24.17
C SER A 300 -13.06 -9.11 -25.22
N ILE A 301 -12.10 -9.72 -25.91
CA ILE A 301 -11.24 -9.07 -26.91
C ILE A 301 -11.39 -9.78 -28.23
N LEU A 302 -11.53 -9.00 -29.30
CA LEU A 302 -11.64 -9.46 -30.66
C LEU A 302 -10.52 -8.86 -31.51
N PHE A 303 -9.89 -9.70 -32.31
CA PHE A 303 -9.08 -9.31 -33.46
C PHE A 303 -9.70 -9.88 -34.72
N SER A 304 -9.80 -9.05 -35.76
CA SER A 304 -10.22 -9.47 -37.11
C SER A 304 -9.23 -8.96 -38.12
N ASP A 305 -8.80 -9.79 -39.08
CA ASP A 305 -7.85 -9.45 -40.12
C ASP A 305 -8.32 -9.97 -41.49
N ILE A 306 -8.00 -9.24 -42.57
CA ILE A 306 -8.35 -9.66 -43.96
C ILE A 306 -7.30 -10.64 -44.44
N ARG A 307 -7.75 -11.82 -44.86
CA ARG A 307 -6.84 -12.86 -45.37
C ARG A 307 -6.18 -12.46 -46.66
N SER A 308 -4.85 -12.60 -46.71
CA SER A 308 -4.02 -12.29 -47.92
C SER A 308 -4.15 -10.83 -48.37
N PHE A 309 -4.38 -9.90 -47.42
CA PHE A 309 -4.54 -8.49 -47.74
C PHE A 309 -3.38 -7.89 -48.52
N THR A 310 -2.13 -8.27 -48.21
CA THR A 310 -0.95 -7.80 -48.94
C THR A 310 -1.09 -8.06 -50.45
N THR A 311 -1.52 -9.27 -50.83
CA THR A 311 -1.72 -9.63 -52.26
C THR A 311 -2.88 -8.82 -52.87
N ILE A 312 -3.95 -8.59 -52.09
CA ILE A 312 -5.10 -7.79 -52.55
C ILE A 312 -4.67 -6.33 -52.73
N SER A 313 -3.90 -5.79 -51.81
CA SER A 313 -3.47 -4.37 -51.87
C SER A 313 -2.48 -4.09 -53.00
N GLU A 314 -1.63 -5.04 -53.37
CA GLU A 314 -0.72 -4.94 -54.50
C GLU A 314 -1.46 -4.94 -55.86
N GLY A 315 -2.65 -5.53 -55.89
CA GLY A 315 -3.44 -5.66 -57.11
C GLY A 315 -4.45 -4.51 -57.35
N LEU A 316 -4.61 -3.55 -56.43
CA LEU A 316 -5.61 -2.49 -56.48
C LEU A 316 -4.97 -1.09 -56.61
N ALA A 317 -5.65 -0.17 -57.31
CA ALA A 317 -5.26 1.23 -57.26
C ALA A 317 -5.49 1.78 -55.83
N PRO A 318 -4.65 2.72 -55.31
CA PRO A 318 -4.72 3.21 -53.93
C PRO A 318 -6.11 3.75 -53.55
N ASP A 319 -6.74 4.50 -54.39
CA ASP A 319 -8.10 5.07 -54.15
C ASP A 319 -9.16 3.98 -54.05
N GLU A 320 -9.04 2.93 -54.87
CA GLU A 320 -9.96 1.81 -54.88
C GLU A 320 -9.78 0.94 -53.62
N LEU A 321 -8.55 0.73 -53.22
CA LEU A 321 -8.21 0.04 -51.96
C LEU A 321 -8.83 0.76 -50.74
N VAL A 322 -8.59 2.08 -50.64
CA VAL A 322 -9.09 2.89 -49.51
C VAL A 322 -10.64 2.91 -49.52
N ASN A 323 -11.27 3.05 -50.68
CA ASN A 323 -12.73 3.02 -50.77
C ASN A 323 -13.33 1.66 -50.40
N SER A 324 -12.66 0.56 -50.77
CA SER A 324 -13.13 -0.80 -50.40
C SER A 324 -12.94 -1.07 -48.93
N LEU A 325 -11.77 -0.70 -48.35
CA LEU A 325 -11.50 -0.79 -46.93
C LEU A 325 -12.48 0.04 -46.10
N ASN A 326 -12.74 1.29 -46.45
CA ASN A 326 -13.65 2.14 -45.70
C ASN A 326 -15.08 1.57 -45.68
N ARG A 327 -15.56 1.00 -46.80
CA ARG A 327 -16.86 0.32 -46.83
C ARG A 327 -16.88 -0.93 -45.97
N TYR A 328 -15.83 -1.73 -46.06
CA TYR A 328 -15.66 -2.92 -45.22
C TYR A 328 -15.66 -2.52 -43.73
N PHE A 329 -14.79 -1.59 -43.32
CA PHE A 329 -14.70 -1.13 -41.93
C PHE A 329 -16.03 -0.57 -41.41
N SER A 330 -16.73 0.24 -42.22
CA SER A 330 -18.03 0.80 -41.80
C SER A 330 -19.02 -0.30 -41.39
N GLY A 331 -19.15 -1.34 -42.20
CA GLY A 331 -20.07 -2.42 -41.89
C GLY A 331 -19.64 -3.22 -40.65
N GLN A 332 -18.33 -3.45 -40.46
CA GLN A 332 -17.81 -4.18 -39.31
C GLN A 332 -17.96 -3.38 -38.02
N VAL A 333 -17.64 -2.10 -38.06
CA VAL A 333 -17.75 -1.19 -36.92
C VAL A 333 -19.18 -1.03 -36.44
N ASP A 334 -20.12 -0.88 -37.36
CA ASP A 334 -21.55 -0.80 -37.03
C ASP A 334 -22.03 -2.04 -36.28
N ILE A 335 -21.58 -3.23 -36.66
CA ILE A 335 -21.89 -4.48 -35.96
C ILE A 335 -21.33 -4.46 -34.53
N ILE A 336 -20.05 -4.07 -34.37
CA ILE A 336 -19.39 -4.02 -33.07
C ILE A 336 -20.13 -3.07 -32.13
N TYR A 337 -20.45 -1.86 -32.60
CA TYR A 337 -21.18 -0.86 -31.80
C TYR A 337 -22.62 -1.28 -31.47
N ASN A 338 -23.36 -1.84 -32.44
CA ASN A 338 -24.71 -2.35 -32.19
C ASN A 338 -24.73 -3.47 -31.15
N ARG A 339 -23.61 -4.16 -31.01
CA ARG A 339 -23.40 -5.22 -30.00
C ARG A 339 -22.68 -4.71 -28.74
N LYS A 340 -22.67 -3.37 -28.51
CA LYS A 340 -22.07 -2.73 -27.32
C LYS A 340 -20.56 -2.94 -27.19
N GLY A 341 -19.88 -3.23 -28.26
CA GLY A 341 -18.42 -3.30 -28.32
C GLY A 341 -17.80 -1.95 -28.60
N ILE A 342 -16.53 -1.82 -28.25
CA ILE A 342 -15.71 -0.66 -28.58
C ILE A 342 -14.65 -1.10 -29.58
N VAL A 343 -14.54 -0.37 -30.68
CA VAL A 343 -13.40 -0.47 -31.58
C VAL A 343 -12.24 0.29 -30.95
N ASP A 344 -11.19 -0.42 -30.60
CA ASP A 344 -9.97 0.16 -30.04
C ASP A 344 -9.21 0.93 -31.14
N LYS A 345 -8.82 0.21 -32.16
CA LYS A 345 -8.05 0.76 -33.29
C LYS A 345 -8.05 -0.14 -34.51
N TYR A 346 -7.65 0.46 -35.62
CA TYR A 346 -7.25 -0.29 -36.81
C TYR A 346 -5.74 -0.52 -36.80
N ILE A 347 -5.32 -1.73 -37.17
CA ILE A 347 -3.90 -2.11 -37.29
C ILE A 347 -3.69 -2.58 -38.73
N GLY A 348 -3.47 -1.63 -39.65
CA GLY A 348 -3.52 -1.91 -41.07
C GLY A 348 -4.94 -2.25 -41.53
N ASP A 349 -5.15 -3.48 -41.97
CA ASP A 349 -6.44 -4.06 -42.35
C ASP A 349 -7.15 -4.79 -41.22
N ALA A 350 -6.51 -4.88 -40.04
CA ALA A 350 -7.08 -5.52 -38.87
C ALA A 350 -7.92 -4.56 -38.03
N ILE A 351 -8.95 -5.09 -37.38
CA ILE A 351 -9.76 -4.42 -36.37
C ILE A 351 -9.47 -5.04 -35.02
N MET A 352 -9.17 -4.21 -34.05
CA MET A 352 -9.15 -4.58 -32.64
C MET A 352 -10.36 -4.00 -31.94
N ALA A 353 -11.11 -4.83 -31.20
CA ALA A 353 -12.28 -4.43 -30.47
C ALA A 353 -12.38 -5.17 -29.12
N PHE A 354 -13.12 -4.59 -28.16
CA PHE A 354 -13.34 -5.22 -26.87
C PHE A 354 -14.72 -4.91 -26.28
N TRP A 355 -15.17 -5.73 -25.31
CA TRP A 355 -16.44 -5.62 -24.58
C TRP A 355 -16.20 -5.68 -23.08
N GLY A 356 -16.99 -4.96 -22.28
CA GLY A 356 -16.94 -4.95 -20.83
C GLY A 356 -16.27 -3.70 -20.24
N ALA A 357 -15.93 -2.73 -21.09
CA ALA A 357 -15.48 -1.40 -20.69
C ALA A 357 -15.93 -0.38 -21.75
N PRO A 358 -16.15 0.89 -21.37
CA PRO A 358 -16.13 1.45 -20.02
C PRO A 358 -17.26 0.90 -19.13
N GLU A 359 -18.34 0.44 -19.71
CA GLU A 359 -19.46 -0.22 -19.03
C GLU A 359 -19.38 -1.74 -19.16
N LYS A 360 -19.69 -2.42 -18.06
CA LYS A 360 -19.73 -3.87 -18.02
C LYS A 360 -21.19 -4.34 -18.06
N HIS A 361 -21.47 -5.25 -18.99
CA HIS A 361 -22.76 -5.93 -19.08
C HIS A 361 -22.59 -7.42 -18.79
N GLU A 362 -23.66 -8.06 -18.35
CA GLU A 362 -23.61 -9.50 -18.02
C GLU A 362 -23.37 -10.38 -19.25
N ASP A 363 -23.76 -9.90 -20.44
CA ASP A 363 -23.70 -10.61 -21.71
C ASP A 363 -22.53 -10.18 -22.63
N ASP A 364 -21.56 -9.41 -22.14
CA ASP A 364 -20.41 -8.92 -22.93
C ASP A 364 -19.70 -10.02 -23.71
N ALA A 365 -19.46 -11.16 -23.06
CA ALA A 365 -18.84 -12.31 -23.70
C ALA A 365 -19.70 -12.88 -24.83
N LEU A 366 -21.02 -12.91 -24.68
CA LEU A 366 -21.95 -13.34 -25.72
C LEU A 366 -21.98 -12.33 -26.87
N GLN A 367 -22.07 -11.05 -26.56
CA GLN A 367 -22.14 -9.99 -27.57
C GLN A 367 -20.86 -9.99 -28.43
N SER A 368 -19.69 -10.24 -27.86
CA SER A 368 -18.45 -10.36 -28.61
C SER A 368 -18.47 -11.51 -29.62
N VAL A 369 -18.99 -12.66 -29.24
CA VAL A 369 -19.11 -13.82 -30.15
C VAL A 369 -20.14 -13.59 -31.22
N LEU A 370 -21.30 -13.02 -30.86
CA LEU A 370 -22.33 -12.67 -31.81
C LEU A 370 -21.84 -11.61 -32.82
N SER A 371 -21.04 -10.63 -32.36
CA SER A 371 -20.37 -9.68 -33.27
C SER A 371 -19.48 -10.40 -34.27
N GLY A 372 -18.61 -11.28 -33.80
CA GLY A 372 -17.73 -12.03 -34.71
C GLY A 372 -18.50 -12.84 -35.76
N LEU A 373 -19.61 -13.47 -35.36
CA LEU A 373 -20.46 -14.22 -36.28
C LEU A 373 -21.17 -13.30 -37.31
N GLU A 374 -21.69 -12.18 -36.85
CA GLU A 374 -22.33 -11.19 -37.75
C GLU A 374 -21.32 -10.50 -38.66
N MET A 375 -20.09 -10.27 -38.21
CA MET A 375 -18.99 -9.76 -39.01
C MET A 375 -18.66 -10.69 -40.19
N THR A 376 -18.66 -12.02 -39.98
CA THR A 376 -18.45 -12.99 -41.07
C THR A 376 -19.62 -13.00 -42.05
N GLU A 377 -20.86 -12.97 -41.55
CA GLU A 377 -22.06 -12.88 -42.39
C GLU A 377 -22.08 -11.59 -43.25
N ALA A 378 -21.66 -10.47 -42.63
CA ALA A 378 -21.58 -9.17 -43.34
C ALA A 378 -20.51 -9.16 -44.46
N VAL A 379 -19.42 -9.93 -44.30
CA VAL A 379 -18.42 -10.08 -45.36
C VAL A 379 -18.98 -10.83 -46.55
N ASP A 380 -19.86 -11.81 -46.35
CA ASP A 380 -20.51 -12.52 -47.46
C ASP A 380 -21.40 -11.56 -48.27
N VAL A 381 -22.16 -10.70 -47.58
CA VAL A 381 -22.97 -9.65 -48.22
C VAL A 381 -22.08 -8.60 -48.92
N PHE A 382 -20.99 -8.20 -48.31
CA PHE A 382 -20.00 -7.31 -48.91
C PHE A 382 -19.42 -7.94 -50.20
N ASN A 383 -19.06 -9.19 -50.19
CA ASN A 383 -18.52 -9.93 -51.35
C ASN A 383 -19.49 -10.08 -52.48
N GLU A 384 -20.78 -10.26 -52.22
CA GLU A 384 -21.81 -10.22 -53.27
C GLU A 384 -21.80 -8.88 -54.02
N ASN A 385 -21.66 -7.78 -53.32
CA ASN A 385 -21.54 -6.46 -53.91
C ASN A 385 -20.22 -6.29 -54.69
N GLN A 386 -19.10 -6.79 -54.15
CA GLN A 386 -17.80 -6.75 -54.80
C GLN A 386 -17.84 -7.55 -56.13
N ARG A 387 -18.46 -8.73 -56.13
CA ARG A 387 -18.62 -9.57 -57.34
C ARG A 387 -19.45 -8.83 -58.43
N ARG A 388 -20.55 -8.18 -58.03
CA ARG A 388 -21.37 -7.39 -58.98
C ARG A 388 -20.60 -6.22 -59.60
N LEU A 389 -19.60 -5.70 -58.87
CA LEU A 389 -18.76 -4.60 -59.30
C LEU A 389 -17.45 -5.06 -59.99
N GLY A 390 -17.23 -6.37 -60.14
CA GLY A 390 -15.99 -6.95 -60.71
C GLY A 390 -14.77 -6.70 -59.82
N LYS A 391 -14.96 -6.55 -58.48
CA LYS A 391 -13.90 -6.26 -57.52
C LYS A 391 -13.50 -7.49 -56.69
N CYS A 392 -12.33 -7.38 -56.04
CA CYS A 392 -11.79 -8.46 -55.19
C CYS A 392 -12.69 -8.74 -54.00
N GLU A 393 -12.93 -10.01 -53.71
CA GLU A 393 -13.61 -10.50 -52.52
C GLU A 393 -12.68 -10.50 -51.30
N PHE A 394 -13.21 -10.20 -50.13
CA PHE A 394 -12.46 -10.28 -48.87
C PHE A 394 -12.85 -11.56 -48.12
N ARG A 395 -11.88 -12.13 -47.42
CA ARG A 395 -12.12 -13.17 -46.43
C ARG A 395 -11.45 -12.71 -45.13
N ILE A 396 -12.12 -12.95 -44.00
CA ILE A 396 -11.61 -12.51 -42.70
C ILE A 396 -11.30 -13.71 -41.82
N GLY A 397 -10.37 -13.50 -40.88
CA GLY A 397 -10.15 -14.35 -39.73
C GLY A 397 -10.47 -13.57 -38.45
N ILE A 398 -11.17 -14.18 -37.51
CA ILE A 398 -11.53 -13.57 -36.23
C ILE A 398 -11.03 -14.43 -35.09
N GLY A 399 -10.25 -13.80 -34.20
CA GLY A 399 -9.81 -14.40 -32.94
C GLY A 399 -10.43 -13.70 -31.74
N LEU A 400 -11.06 -14.47 -30.86
CA LEU A 400 -11.67 -13.95 -29.64
C LEU A 400 -11.08 -14.60 -28.39
N ASN A 401 -10.87 -13.79 -27.39
CA ASN A 401 -10.42 -14.24 -26.08
C ASN A 401 -11.14 -13.49 -24.95
N TYR A 402 -11.24 -14.10 -23.78
CA TYR A 402 -11.71 -13.46 -22.56
C TYR A 402 -10.64 -13.57 -21.49
N GLY A 403 -10.31 -12.47 -20.83
CA GLY A 403 -9.29 -12.48 -19.78
C GLY A 403 -9.05 -11.13 -19.15
N GLU A 404 -8.19 -11.14 -18.15
CA GLU A 404 -7.80 -9.94 -17.44
C GLU A 404 -6.88 -9.05 -18.29
N VAL A 405 -7.23 -7.77 -18.34
CA VAL A 405 -6.47 -6.73 -19.02
C VAL A 405 -6.52 -5.45 -18.20
N THR A 406 -5.55 -4.58 -18.42
CA THR A 406 -5.61 -3.19 -17.96
C THR A 406 -6.26 -2.35 -19.05
N VAL A 407 -7.38 -1.70 -18.75
CA VAL A 407 -8.11 -0.79 -19.65
C VAL A 407 -8.04 0.63 -19.13
N GLY A 408 -7.77 1.59 -20.02
CA GLY A 408 -7.69 3.01 -19.65
C GLY A 408 -7.05 3.86 -20.73
N ASN A 409 -6.80 5.12 -20.40
CA ASN A 409 -6.04 6.02 -21.26
C ASN A 409 -4.54 5.70 -21.13
N ILE A 410 -3.97 5.14 -22.16
CA ILE A 410 -2.59 4.66 -22.17
C ILE A 410 -1.82 5.41 -23.25
N GLY A 411 -0.68 5.98 -22.87
CA GLY A 411 0.16 6.74 -23.79
C GLY A 411 0.99 7.81 -23.08
N SER A 412 1.34 8.82 -23.82
CA SER A 412 2.04 10.00 -23.31
C SER A 412 1.07 11.17 -23.15
N GLU A 413 1.49 12.23 -22.45
CA GLU A 413 0.72 13.49 -22.32
C GLU A 413 0.30 14.10 -23.67
N ARG A 414 1.02 13.80 -24.74
CA ARG A 414 0.74 14.32 -26.09
C ARG A 414 -0.17 13.44 -26.92
N LYS A 415 -0.25 12.16 -26.59
CA LYS A 415 -1.08 11.19 -27.29
C LYS A 415 -1.48 10.07 -26.35
N MET A 416 -2.74 10.00 -25.99
CA MET A 416 -3.36 8.93 -25.22
C MET A 416 -4.42 8.24 -26.08
N ASP A 417 -4.42 6.93 -26.03
CA ASP A 417 -5.46 6.10 -26.61
C ASP A 417 -6.22 5.40 -25.47
N TYR A 418 -7.54 5.43 -25.50
CA TYR A 418 -8.34 4.59 -24.63
C TYR A 418 -8.29 3.18 -25.17
N THR A 419 -7.51 2.33 -24.53
CA THR A 419 -7.13 1.02 -25.05
C THR A 419 -7.00 -0.02 -23.94
N VAL A 420 -6.79 -1.25 -24.34
CA VAL A 420 -6.55 -2.38 -23.43
C VAL A 420 -5.17 -2.98 -23.67
N ILE A 421 -4.46 -3.28 -22.57
CA ILE A 421 -3.18 -3.96 -22.59
C ILE A 421 -3.19 -5.19 -21.69
N GLY A 422 -2.51 -6.23 -22.07
CA GLY A 422 -2.33 -7.44 -21.29
C GLY A 422 -2.09 -8.68 -22.12
N ASP A 423 -1.75 -9.76 -21.48
CA ASP A 423 -1.52 -11.06 -22.12
C ASP A 423 -2.75 -11.57 -22.86
N ALA A 424 -3.95 -11.24 -22.36
CA ALA A 424 -5.21 -11.65 -22.97
C ALA A 424 -5.42 -11.00 -24.35
N VAL A 425 -4.94 -9.78 -24.56
CA VAL A 425 -4.95 -9.06 -25.84
C VAL A 425 -4.08 -9.81 -26.87
N ASN A 426 -2.85 -10.12 -26.46
CA ASN A 426 -1.91 -10.85 -27.32
C ASN A 426 -2.45 -12.24 -27.69
N LEU A 427 -3.17 -12.88 -26.77
CA LEU A 427 -3.77 -14.19 -27.04
C LEU A 427 -4.88 -14.08 -28.09
N ALA A 428 -5.75 -13.07 -28.02
CA ALA A 428 -6.80 -12.83 -29.02
C ALA A 428 -6.21 -12.60 -30.42
N SER A 429 -5.16 -11.77 -30.53
CA SER A 429 -4.46 -11.55 -31.78
C SER A 429 -3.85 -12.83 -32.35
N ARG A 430 -3.27 -13.70 -31.50
CA ARG A 430 -2.75 -14.99 -31.94
C ARG A 430 -3.85 -15.96 -32.37
N MET A 431 -5.03 -15.91 -31.75
CA MET A 431 -6.19 -16.69 -32.19
C MET A 431 -6.62 -16.28 -33.59
N GLU A 432 -6.63 -14.98 -33.89
CA GLU A 432 -6.89 -14.53 -35.26
C GLU A 432 -5.90 -15.15 -36.23
N GLY A 433 -4.56 -15.05 -36.00
CA GLY A 433 -3.56 -15.63 -36.86
C GLY A 433 -3.70 -17.14 -37.08
N LEU A 434 -4.20 -17.89 -36.08
CA LEU A 434 -4.44 -19.32 -36.16
C LEU A 434 -5.67 -19.68 -37.04
N THR A 435 -6.56 -18.74 -37.34
CA THR A 435 -7.71 -18.98 -38.22
C THR A 435 -7.29 -19.51 -39.60
N LYS A 436 -6.13 -19.08 -40.09
CA LYS A 436 -5.53 -19.56 -41.36
C LYS A 436 -5.13 -21.03 -41.24
N THR A 437 -4.49 -21.40 -40.14
CA THR A 437 -3.98 -22.77 -39.91
C THR A 437 -5.11 -23.77 -39.72
N TYR A 438 -6.18 -23.36 -39.06
CA TYR A 438 -7.33 -24.24 -38.78
C TYR A 438 -8.47 -24.10 -39.79
N HIS A 439 -8.26 -23.36 -40.87
CA HIS A 439 -9.28 -23.13 -41.92
C HIS A 439 -10.66 -22.78 -41.31
N SER A 440 -10.65 -21.92 -40.34
CA SER A 440 -11.86 -21.49 -39.61
C SER A 440 -11.93 -19.96 -39.62
N ASP A 441 -13.10 -19.40 -39.84
CA ASP A 441 -13.27 -17.95 -39.89
C ASP A 441 -13.25 -17.34 -38.50
N ILE A 442 -13.65 -18.13 -37.47
CA ILE A 442 -13.69 -17.68 -36.09
C ILE A 442 -13.02 -18.70 -35.19
N LEU A 443 -12.10 -18.23 -34.34
CA LEU A 443 -11.53 -19.01 -33.24
C LEU A 443 -11.77 -18.30 -31.91
N ILE A 444 -12.21 -19.08 -30.93
CA ILE A 444 -12.36 -18.61 -29.54
C ILE A 444 -11.52 -19.46 -28.60
N THR A 445 -11.03 -18.86 -27.53
CA THR A 445 -10.29 -19.57 -26.50
C THR A 445 -11.21 -20.30 -25.52
N GLU A 446 -10.66 -21.27 -24.78
CA GLU A 446 -11.35 -21.91 -23.66
C GLU A 446 -11.84 -20.92 -22.61
N PHE A 447 -11.10 -19.82 -22.37
CA PHE A 447 -11.48 -18.82 -21.39
C PHE A 447 -12.80 -18.12 -21.75
N LEU A 448 -12.98 -17.79 -23.02
CA LEU A 448 -14.23 -17.23 -23.52
C LEU A 448 -15.34 -18.28 -23.52
N PHE A 449 -15.04 -19.50 -23.96
CA PHE A 449 -16.01 -20.61 -23.94
C PHE A 449 -16.52 -20.92 -22.52
N GLU A 450 -15.62 -20.95 -21.53
CA GLU A 450 -16.02 -21.16 -20.13
C GLU A 450 -16.82 -20.00 -19.55
N GLN A 451 -16.50 -18.75 -19.93
CA GLN A 451 -17.27 -17.58 -19.53
C GLN A 451 -18.71 -17.66 -20.08
N LEU A 452 -18.89 -18.01 -21.35
CA LEU A 452 -20.22 -18.21 -21.96
C LEU A 452 -21.03 -19.31 -21.24
N ARG A 453 -20.36 -20.36 -20.79
CA ARG A 453 -21.01 -21.43 -20.03
C ARG A 453 -21.42 -20.98 -18.62
N LYS A 454 -20.59 -20.21 -17.94
CA LYS A 454 -20.86 -19.68 -16.59
C LYS A 454 -22.07 -18.76 -16.58
N THR A 455 -22.22 -17.93 -17.60
CA THR A 455 -23.33 -16.96 -17.72
C THR A 455 -24.59 -17.60 -18.34
N SER A 456 -24.60 -18.90 -18.60
CA SER A 456 -25.69 -19.62 -19.31
C SER A 456 -26.03 -18.98 -20.68
N SER A 457 -25.12 -18.19 -21.23
CA SER A 457 -25.29 -17.42 -22.47
C SER A 457 -24.95 -18.23 -23.72
N SER A 458 -24.67 -19.51 -23.60
CA SER A 458 -24.33 -20.39 -24.74
C SER A 458 -25.51 -20.96 -25.49
N ALA A 459 -26.74 -20.66 -25.07
CA ALA A 459 -27.96 -21.16 -25.70
C ALA A 459 -28.09 -20.70 -27.17
N GLY A 460 -28.25 -21.65 -28.08
CA GLY A 460 -28.34 -21.36 -29.51
C GLY A 460 -26.99 -21.26 -30.25
N LEU A 461 -25.84 -21.48 -29.58
CA LEU A 461 -24.55 -21.54 -30.21
C LEU A 461 -23.98 -22.96 -30.21
N TYR A 462 -23.33 -23.34 -31.30
CA TYR A 462 -22.68 -24.63 -31.48
C TYR A 462 -21.16 -24.44 -31.44
N PHE A 463 -20.47 -25.23 -30.61
CA PHE A 463 -19.04 -25.16 -30.42
C PHE A 463 -18.36 -26.45 -30.81
N ARG A 464 -17.23 -26.33 -31.48
CA ARG A 464 -16.40 -27.45 -31.86
C ARG A 464 -14.97 -27.22 -31.36
N LEU A 465 -14.46 -28.12 -30.53
CA LEU A 465 -13.08 -28.11 -30.08
C LEU A 465 -12.16 -28.50 -31.26
N LEU A 466 -11.23 -27.64 -31.61
CA LEU A 466 -10.31 -27.88 -32.72
C LEU A 466 -8.97 -28.45 -32.27
N ASP A 467 -8.37 -27.87 -31.22
CA ASP A 467 -7.07 -28.34 -30.73
C ASP A 467 -6.76 -27.71 -29.34
N THR A 468 -5.62 -28.11 -28.77
CA THR A 468 -4.96 -27.44 -27.68
C THR A 468 -3.63 -26.89 -28.16
N VAL A 469 -3.45 -25.59 -28.20
CA VAL A 469 -2.30 -24.94 -28.79
C VAL A 469 -1.44 -24.22 -27.77
N ALA A 470 -0.14 -24.38 -27.83
CA ALA A 470 0.80 -23.47 -27.16
C ALA A 470 1.22 -22.40 -28.15
N VAL A 471 0.73 -21.17 -27.90
CA VAL A 471 1.12 -20.03 -28.72
C VAL A 471 2.55 -19.58 -28.37
N LYS A 472 3.28 -19.03 -29.34
CA LYS A 472 4.68 -18.62 -29.19
C LYS A 472 4.91 -17.81 -27.89
N GLY A 473 5.85 -18.25 -27.04
CA GLY A 473 6.17 -17.61 -25.76
C GLY A 473 5.29 -18.05 -24.56
N LYS A 474 4.41 -19.03 -24.76
CA LYS A 474 3.65 -19.68 -23.67
C LYS A 474 3.93 -21.18 -23.67
N THR A 475 4.19 -21.73 -22.48
CA THR A 475 4.39 -23.18 -22.29
C THR A 475 3.07 -23.90 -21.99
N LYS A 476 2.07 -23.16 -21.53
CA LYS A 476 0.75 -23.72 -21.20
C LYS A 476 -0.13 -23.72 -22.43
N GLY A 477 -0.67 -24.88 -22.77
CA GLY A 477 -1.62 -25.04 -23.88
C GLY A 477 -2.96 -24.39 -23.57
N VAL A 478 -3.59 -23.81 -24.58
CA VAL A 478 -4.93 -23.23 -24.55
C VAL A 478 -5.81 -23.98 -25.53
N ARG A 479 -6.97 -24.47 -25.11
CA ARG A 479 -7.95 -25.10 -26.00
C ARG A 479 -8.60 -24.04 -26.87
N ILE A 480 -8.71 -24.34 -28.16
CA ILE A 480 -9.32 -23.47 -29.15
C ILE A 480 -10.57 -24.11 -29.74
N PHE A 481 -11.57 -23.28 -29.93
CA PHE A 481 -12.86 -23.71 -30.46
C PHE A 481 -13.26 -22.84 -31.65
N THR A 482 -14.01 -23.41 -32.58
CA THR A 482 -14.82 -22.64 -33.53
C THR A 482 -16.28 -22.62 -33.09
N VAL A 483 -17.03 -21.64 -33.54
CA VAL A 483 -18.43 -21.42 -33.15
C VAL A 483 -19.29 -21.08 -34.34
N LYS A 484 -20.58 -21.55 -34.32
CA LYS A 484 -21.59 -21.21 -35.32
C LYS A 484 -22.94 -20.93 -34.63
N LYS A 485 -23.77 -20.07 -35.21
CA LYS A 485 -25.17 -19.81 -34.77
C LYS A 485 -26.13 -20.97 -35.17
N SER A 486 -25.92 -21.58 -36.31
CA SER A 486 -26.79 -22.63 -36.83
C SER A 486 -25.93 -23.73 -37.47
N LEU A 487 -26.39 -24.94 -37.38
CA LEU A 487 -25.82 -26.08 -38.05
C LEU A 487 -26.97 -26.90 -38.66
N SER A 488 -26.77 -27.42 -39.85
CA SER A 488 -27.64 -28.47 -40.38
C SER A 488 -27.55 -29.73 -39.51
N ASP A 489 -28.54 -30.61 -39.59
CA ASP A 489 -28.55 -31.84 -38.79
C ASP A 489 -27.35 -32.74 -39.07
N THR A 490 -26.83 -32.71 -40.30
CA THR A 490 -25.60 -33.41 -40.70
C THR A 490 -24.37 -32.78 -40.01
N GLU A 491 -24.24 -31.45 -40.01
CA GLU A 491 -23.17 -30.76 -39.32
C GLU A 491 -23.21 -30.97 -37.80
N LYS A 492 -24.40 -30.93 -37.17
CA LYS A 492 -24.57 -31.24 -35.75
C LYS A 492 -24.03 -32.62 -35.40
N LYS A 493 -24.39 -33.64 -36.18
CA LYS A 493 -23.89 -35.00 -35.98
C LYS A 493 -22.38 -35.07 -36.17
N ALA A 494 -21.85 -34.47 -37.23
CA ALA A 494 -20.41 -34.45 -37.52
C ALA A 494 -19.61 -33.75 -36.43
N TRP A 495 -20.07 -32.59 -35.95
CA TRP A 495 -19.41 -31.85 -34.85
C TRP A 495 -19.48 -32.62 -33.52
N SER A 496 -20.59 -33.31 -33.26
CA SER A 496 -20.72 -34.19 -32.09
C SER A 496 -19.69 -35.33 -32.14
N LEU A 497 -19.56 -36.00 -33.29
CA LEU A 497 -18.56 -37.06 -33.52
C LEU A 497 -17.14 -36.51 -33.37
N HIS A 498 -16.88 -35.37 -33.97
CA HIS A 498 -15.57 -34.70 -33.85
C HIS A 498 -15.22 -34.40 -32.37
N ASN A 499 -16.17 -33.82 -31.60
CA ASN A 499 -15.95 -33.54 -30.19
C ASN A 499 -15.81 -34.83 -29.33
N GLN A 500 -16.43 -35.93 -29.73
CA GLN A 500 -16.15 -37.24 -29.13
C GLN A 500 -14.76 -37.75 -29.48
N GLY A 501 -14.35 -37.62 -30.77
CA GLY A 501 -12.99 -37.92 -31.24
C GLY A 501 -11.94 -37.17 -30.44
N MET A 502 -12.15 -35.86 -30.16
CA MET A 502 -11.26 -35.03 -29.32
C MET A 502 -11.12 -35.58 -27.91
N LYS A 503 -12.21 -36.09 -27.29
CA LYS A 503 -12.11 -36.71 -25.96
C LYS A 503 -11.20 -37.96 -26.01
N PHE A 504 -11.36 -38.84 -27.00
CA PHE A 504 -10.53 -40.01 -27.18
C PHE A 504 -9.06 -39.60 -27.49
N TYR A 505 -8.85 -38.58 -28.29
CA TYR A 505 -7.54 -38.05 -28.61
C TYR A 505 -6.77 -37.63 -27.36
N TYR A 506 -7.38 -36.85 -26.48
CA TYR A 506 -6.74 -36.42 -25.23
C TYR A 506 -6.61 -37.52 -24.17
N SER A 507 -7.44 -38.59 -24.26
CA SER A 507 -7.26 -39.80 -23.45
C SER A 507 -6.25 -40.78 -24.03
N ARG A 508 -5.60 -40.40 -25.13
CA ARG A 508 -4.62 -41.23 -25.88
C ARG A 508 -5.19 -42.49 -26.52
N SER A 509 -6.51 -42.58 -26.64
CA SER A 509 -7.21 -43.66 -27.39
C SER A 509 -7.25 -43.28 -28.87
N PHE A 510 -6.07 -43.33 -29.53
CA PHE A 510 -5.92 -42.75 -30.86
C PHE A 510 -6.68 -43.51 -31.96
N SER A 511 -6.84 -44.83 -31.81
CA SER A 511 -7.59 -45.63 -32.75
C SER A 511 -9.09 -45.30 -32.71
N GLU A 512 -9.67 -45.16 -31.49
CA GLU A 512 -11.04 -44.78 -31.31
C GLU A 512 -11.29 -43.32 -31.73
N ALA A 513 -10.28 -42.43 -31.48
CA ALA A 513 -10.33 -41.07 -31.97
C ALA A 513 -10.33 -41.01 -33.51
N ALA A 514 -9.45 -41.75 -34.16
CA ALA A 514 -9.41 -41.89 -35.64
C ALA A 514 -10.75 -42.38 -36.21
N GLN A 515 -11.34 -43.36 -35.58
CA GLN A 515 -12.66 -43.86 -36.00
C GLN A 515 -13.73 -42.76 -35.95
N LYS A 516 -13.78 -41.97 -34.85
CA LYS A 516 -14.76 -40.87 -34.69
C LYS A 516 -14.52 -39.74 -35.71
N PHE A 517 -13.28 -39.40 -36.00
CA PHE A 517 -12.98 -38.41 -37.05
C PHE A 517 -13.32 -38.93 -38.45
N ARG A 518 -13.09 -40.21 -38.74
CA ARG A 518 -13.53 -40.84 -39.99
C ARG A 518 -15.06 -40.83 -40.13
N GLU A 519 -15.80 -41.16 -39.07
CA GLU A 519 -17.26 -41.06 -39.05
C GLU A 519 -17.75 -39.61 -39.29
N ALA A 520 -17.05 -38.61 -38.70
CA ALA A 520 -17.34 -37.21 -38.96
C ALA A 520 -17.06 -36.80 -40.42
N LEU A 521 -15.97 -37.26 -40.98
CA LEU A 521 -15.62 -37.03 -42.38
C LEU A 521 -16.57 -37.67 -43.36
N SER A 522 -17.16 -38.83 -43.04
CA SER A 522 -18.19 -39.46 -43.88
C SER A 522 -19.47 -38.58 -43.96
N LEU A 523 -19.73 -37.76 -42.95
CA LEU A 523 -20.86 -36.80 -42.93
C LEU A 523 -20.50 -35.46 -43.57
N LEU A 524 -19.25 -35.01 -43.40
CA LEU A 524 -18.73 -33.74 -43.93
C LEU A 524 -17.43 -34.03 -44.71
N PRO A 525 -17.50 -34.50 -45.94
CA PRO A 525 -16.31 -34.69 -46.76
C PRO A 525 -15.58 -33.37 -47.00
N GLY A 526 -14.25 -33.37 -46.82
CA GLY A 526 -13.44 -32.18 -46.99
C GLY A 526 -13.32 -31.28 -45.74
N ASP A 527 -13.81 -31.72 -44.57
CA ASP A 527 -13.56 -31.03 -43.31
C ASP A 527 -12.08 -31.11 -42.93
N PHE A 528 -11.36 -30.04 -43.18
CA PHE A 528 -9.92 -29.92 -42.98
C PHE A 528 -9.48 -30.32 -41.56
N ASN A 529 -10.20 -29.83 -40.54
CA ASN A 529 -9.82 -30.07 -39.14
C ASN A 529 -10.03 -31.55 -38.74
N ALA A 530 -11.12 -32.15 -39.17
CA ALA A 530 -11.35 -33.57 -38.95
C ALA A 530 -10.34 -34.45 -39.70
N GLU A 531 -9.99 -34.08 -40.93
CA GLU A 531 -8.98 -34.79 -41.75
C GLU A 531 -7.59 -34.70 -41.08
N ASN A 532 -7.17 -33.52 -40.68
CA ASN A 532 -5.87 -33.31 -40.03
C ASN A 532 -5.75 -34.12 -38.73
N LEU A 533 -6.81 -34.11 -37.92
CA LEU A 533 -6.85 -34.86 -36.66
C LEU A 533 -6.92 -36.37 -36.91
N TYR A 534 -7.66 -36.82 -37.93
CA TYR A 534 -7.71 -38.21 -38.34
C TYR A 534 -6.29 -38.69 -38.69
N GLN A 535 -5.59 -37.98 -39.58
CA GLN A 535 -4.22 -38.34 -40.01
C GLN A 535 -3.23 -38.29 -38.83
N ARG A 536 -3.41 -37.35 -37.90
CA ARG A 536 -2.60 -37.24 -36.67
C ARG A 536 -2.85 -38.46 -35.75
N CYS A 537 -4.08 -38.91 -35.61
CA CYS A 537 -4.44 -40.09 -34.83
C CYS A 537 -3.88 -41.37 -35.43
N GLU A 538 -3.96 -41.54 -36.75
CA GLU A 538 -3.37 -42.70 -37.46
C GLU A 538 -1.85 -42.80 -37.22
N ARG A 539 -1.16 -41.64 -37.28
CA ARG A 539 0.27 -41.58 -36.95
C ARG A 539 0.54 -41.94 -35.49
N TYR A 540 -0.26 -41.43 -34.55
CA TYR A 540 -0.08 -41.69 -33.13
C TYR A 540 -0.53 -43.10 -32.71
N ALA A 541 -1.43 -43.73 -33.42
CA ALA A 541 -1.77 -45.13 -33.23
C ALA A 541 -0.58 -46.04 -33.64
N SER A 542 0.13 -45.69 -34.74
CA SER A 542 1.30 -46.43 -35.23
C SER A 542 2.58 -46.09 -34.46
N SER A 543 2.76 -44.84 -34.05
CA SER A 543 3.91 -44.33 -33.31
C SER A 543 3.43 -43.39 -32.17
N PRO A 544 3.11 -43.95 -31.00
CA PRO A 544 2.55 -43.20 -29.91
C PRO A 544 3.49 -42.09 -29.42
N PRO A 545 2.95 -40.92 -29.10
CA PRO A 545 3.76 -39.83 -28.55
C PRO A 545 4.32 -40.21 -27.17
N PRO A 546 5.41 -39.53 -26.71
CA PRO A 546 6.09 -39.81 -25.44
C PRO A 546 5.10 -39.82 -24.23
N ALA A 547 5.50 -40.47 -23.13
CA ALA A 547 4.65 -40.54 -21.93
C ALA A 547 4.25 -39.17 -21.39
N GLY A 548 5.11 -38.15 -21.51
CA GLY A 548 4.83 -36.76 -21.11
C GLY A 548 4.01 -35.94 -22.12
N TRP A 549 3.50 -36.53 -23.19
CA TRP A 549 2.68 -35.82 -24.16
C TRP A 549 1.35 -35.38 -23.52
N ASN A 550 1.07 -34.09 -23.60
CA ASN A 550 -0.07 -33.42 -23.00
C ASN A 550 -1.12 -32.95 -24.02
N GLY A 551 -0.98 -33.38 -25.29
CA GLY A 551 -1.91 -33.00 -26.35
C GLY A 551 -1.75 -31.57 -26.86
N VAL A 552 -0.70 -30.89 -26.48
CA VAL A 552 -0.47 -29.47 -26.85
C VAL A 552 0.30 -29.42 -28.16
N GLU A 553 -0.26 -28.76 -29.17
CA GLU A 553 0.40 -28.45 -30.42
C GLU A 553 1.19 -27.14 -30.33
N VAL A 554 2.51 -27.21 -30.57
CA VAL A 554 3.37 -26.02 -30.46
C VAL A 554 3.40 -25.30 -31.79
N MET A 555 2.83 -24.11 -31.85
CA MET A 555 2.81 -23.30 -33.06
C MET A 555 4.17 -22.62 -33.28
N LYS A 556 4.83 -22.96 -34.43
CA LYS A 556 6.17 -22.45 -34.77
C LYS A 556 6.14 -21.14 -35.56
N THR A 557 5.00 -20.80 -36.18
CA THR A 557 4.82 -19.59 -36.99
C THR A 557 4.05 -18.51 -36.24
N LYS A 558 4.32 -17.22 -36.64
CA LYS A 558 3.54 -16.06 -36.17
C LYS A 558 2.14 -16.11 -36.75
#